data_5db8ddae7d375822d3178daeaebc9ca2
#
_entry.id   5db8ddae7d375822d3178daeaebc9ca2
#
_cell.length_a   1.000
_cell.length_b   1.000
_cell.length_c   1.000
_cell.angle_alpha   90.00
_cell.angle_beta   90.00
_cell.angle_gamma   90.00
#
_symmetry.space_group_name_H-M   'P 1'
#
loop_
_entity.id
_entity.type
_entity.pdbx_description
1 polymer ?
#
loop_
_entity_poly.entity_id
_entity_poly.type
_entity_poly.pdbx_seq_one_letter_code
_entity_poly.pdbx_strand_id
1 'polypeptide(L)'
;MKINKKVFLGICFIITLICIFIFAKNIYKKSSFGNTNIGNSKEEVLKNILNINSYTAKIEVSVTSNKNENKYVLSQEYTAPNTAKQTVIEPSNIEGLTICNEGNKLTINNTGLNLSKIYENYNYITENHLFLNTFVENFKNCEESKVEENENEIILKTHIKNNNKYMVNKTLYVDKQSKKISKMKIEDLNQNVIVYIVYNEITTNSSK
;
A
#
# COMPACT_ATOMS: atom_id res chain seq x y z
N MET A 1 -3.49 -22.82 -66.46
CA MET A 1 -4.55 -21.81 -66.26
C MET A 1 -3.86 -20.49 -65.87
N LYS A 2 -3.73 -19.53 -66.80
CA LYS A 2 -3.07 -18.23 -66.50
C LYS A 2 -4.08 -17.33 -65.82
N ILE A 3 -3.96 -17.13 -64.51
CA ILE A 3 -4.79 -16.21 -63.75
C ILE A 3 -4.46 -14.81 -64.23
N ASN A 4 -5.51 -14.05 -64.62
CA ASN A 4 -5.39 -12.70 -65.12
C ASN A 4 -4.82 -11.80 -63.98
N LYS A 5 -3.70 -11.07 -64.25
CA LYS A 5 -3.00 -10.24 -63.25
C LYS A 5 -3.95 -9.29 -62.49
N LYS A 6 -4.98 -8.77 -63.16
CA LYS A 6 -5.99 -7.91 -62.52
C LYS A 6 -6.86 -8.66 -61.52
N VAL A 7 -7.18 -9.94 -61.77
CA VAL A 7 -7.95 -10.78 -60.85
C VAL A 7 -7.10 -11.17 -59.62
N PHE A 8 -5.82 -11.46 -59.85
CA PHE A 8 -4.88 -11.75 -58.74
C PHE A 8 -4.71 -10.54 -57.81
N LEU A 9 -4.58 -9.31 -58.39
CA LEU A 9 -4.45 -8.06 -57.60
C LEU A 9 -5.73 -7.80 -56.77
N GLY A 10 -6.91 -8.08 -57.33
CA GLY A 10 -8.20 -7.95 -56.64
C GLY A 10 -8.34 -8.90 -55.44
N ILE A 11 -7.87 -10.13 -55.60
CA ILE A 11 -7.89 -11.13 -54.49
C ILE A 11 -6.95 -10.73 -53.36
N CYS A 12 -5.73 -10.26 -53.69
CA CYS A 12 -4.80 -9.77 -52.69
C CYS A 12 -5.37 -8.56 -51.91
N PHE A 13 -6.05 -7.64 -52.58
CA PHE A 13 -6.68 -6.49 -51.93
C PHE A 13 -7.82 -6.89 -50.96
N ILE A 14 -8.62 -7.88 -51.35
CA ILE A 14 -9.68 -8.43 -50.46
C ILE A 14 -9.09 -9.10 -49.22
N ILE A 15 -8.00 -9.87 -49.38
CA ILE A 15 -7.33 -10.54 -48.26
C ILE A 15 -6.74 -9.51 -47.28
N THR A 16 -6.12 -8.43 -47.80
CA THR A 16 -5.59 -7.37 -46.93
C THR A 16 -6.69 -6.64 -46.16
N LEU A 17 -7.84 -6.38 -46.76
CA LEU A 17 -9.00 -5.79 -46.10
C LEU A 17 -9.55 -6.70 -45.00
N ILE A 18 -9.61 -8.02 -45.25
CA ILE A 18 -10.05 -9.00 -44.25
C ILE A 18 -9.07 -9.06 -43.07
N CYS A 19 -7.76 -9.04 -43.33
CA CYS A 19 -6.73 -9.00 -42.28
C CYS A 19 -6.84 -7.73 -41.44
N ILE A 20 -7.04 -6.55 -42.06
CA ILE A 20 -7.23 -5.30 -41.33
C ILE A 20 -8.50 -5.35 -40.47
N PHE A 21 -9.57 -5.95 -40.98
CA PHE A 21 -10.84 -6.08 -40.24
C PHE A 21 -10.71 -7.03 -39.04
N ILE A 22 -9.96 -8.13 -39.19
CA ILE A 22 -9.66 -9.06 -38.07
C ILE A 22 -8.75 -8.40 -37.05
N PHE A 23 -7.74 -7.63 -37.46
CA PHE A 23 -6.87 -6.86 -36.59
C PHE A 23 -7.64 -5.78 -35.85
N ALA A 24 -8.49 -5.02 -36.53
CA ALA A 24 -9.36 -4.02 -35.92
C ALA A 24 -10.32 -4.65 -34.88
N LYS A 25 -10.96 -5.77 -35.20
CA LYS A 25 -11.80 -6.51 -34.24
C LYS A 25 -11.01 -7.00 -33.02
N ASN A 26 -9.77 -7.44 -33.19
CA ASN A 26 -8.93 -7.83 -32.07
C ASN A 26 -8.49 -6.65 -31.20
N ILE A 27 -8.23 -5.49 -31.80
CA ILE A 27 -7.93 -4.25 -31.06
C ILE A 27 -9.20 -3.75 -30.35
N TYR A 28 -10.35 -3.75 -31.00
CA TYR A 28 -11.63 -3.39 -30.37
C TYR A 28 -12.03 -4.38 -29.26
N LYS A 29 -11.78 -5.68 -29.42
CA LYS A 29 -12.02 -6.67 -28.35
C LYS A 29 -11.09 -6.50 -27.15
N LYS A 30 -9.86 -6.02 -27.37
CA LYS A 30 -8.90 -5.70 -26.29
C LYS A 30 -9.22 -4.36 -25.61
N SER A 31 -9.88 -3.43 -26.31
CA SER A 31 -10.35 -2.15 -25.79
C SER A 31 -11.72 -2.23 -25.09
N SER A 32 -12.52 -3.27 -25.38
CA SER A 32 -13.83 -3.48 -24.75
C SER A 32 -13.78 -4.33 -23.46
N PHE A 33 -12.58 -4.63 -22.93
CA PHE A 33 -12.38 -5.31 -21.65
C PHE A 33 -12.24 -4.31 -20.49
N GLY A 34 -13.01 -3.25 -20.50
CA GLY A 34 -12.91 -2.14 -19.56
C GLY A 34 -14.22 -1.60 -19.04
N ASN A 35 -15.30 -2.42 -18.89
CA ASN A 35 -16.48 -1.90 -18.21
C ASN A 35 -17.36 -2.98 -17.56
N THR A 36 -16.76 -3.79 -16.67
CA THR A 36 -17.51 -4.56 -15.68
C THR A 36 -16.62 -4.72 -14.45
N ASN A 37 -17.01 -4.16 -13.30
CA ASN A 37 -16.47 -4.31 -11.94
C ASN A 37 -15.52 -3.22 -11.38
N ILE A 38 -15.53 -1.99 -11.84
CA ILE A 38 -14.76 -0.92 -11.18
C ILE A 38 -15.34 -0.65 -9.77
N GLY A 39 -16.66 -0.68 -9.59
CA GLY A 39 -17.30 -0.54 -8.28
C GLY A 39 -16.96 -1.67 -7.31
N ASN A 40 -17.01 -2.92 -7.78
CA ASN A 40 -16.70 -4.10 -6.97
C ASN A 40 -15.23 -4.18 -6.53
N SER A 41 -14.30 -3.67 -7.33
CA SER A 41 -12.87 -3.67 -7.01
C SER A 41 -12.54 -2.74 -5.85
N LYS A 42 -13.10 -1.53 -5.84
CA LYS A 42 -12.90 -0.53 -4.77
C LYS A 42 -13.46 -1.01 -3.43
N GLU A 43 -14.70 -1.51 -3.43
CA GLU A 43 -15.36 -2.02 -2.23
C GLU A 43 -14.66 -3.27 -1.68
N GLU A 44 -14.22 -4.17 -2.57
CA GLU A 44 -13.47 -5.37 -2.19
C GLU A 44 -12.13 -5.00 -1.54
N VAL A 45 -11.37 -4.07 -2.15
CA VAL A 45 -10.09 -3.60 -1.61
C VAL A 45 -10.31 -2.93 -0.26
N LEU A 46 -11.31 -2.05 -0.14
CA LEU A 46 -11.65 -1.40 1.12
C LEU A 46 -12.00 -2.42 2.20
N LYS A 47 -12.85 -3.39 1.90
CA LYS A 47 -13.22 -4.46 2.82
C LYS A 47 -12.00 -5.26 3.28
N ASN A 48 -11.11 -5.62 2.35
CA ASN A 48 -9.92 -6.39 2.67
C ASN A 48 -8.96 -5.61 3.59
N ILE A 49 -8.75 -4.32 3.33
CA ILE A 49 -7.89 -3.46 4.16
C ILE A 49 -8.48 -3.27 5.55
N LEU A 50 -9.77 -2.96 5.65
CA LEU A 50 -10.40 -2.70 6.94
C LEU A 50 -10.52 -3.96 7.82
N ASN A 51 -10.42 -5.15 7.24
CA ASN A 51 -10.50 -6.43 7.96
C ASN A 51 -9.14 -7.14 8.11
N ILE A 52 -8.02 -6.43 7.95
CA ILE A 52 -6.68 -6.99 8.18
C ILE A 52 -6.54 -7.41 9.64
N ASN A 53 -6.29 -8.70 9.86
CA ASN A 53 -6.03 -9.28 11.17
C ASN A 53 -4.54 -9.48 11.44
N SER A 54 -3.77 -9.75 10.40
CA SER A 54 -2.33 -9.87 10.51
C SER A 54 -1.65 -9.46 9.21
N TYR A 55 -0.41 -9.03 9.31
CA TYR A 55 0.43 -8.80 8.15
C TYR A 55 1.91 -8.94 8.49
N THR A 56 2.70 -9.21 7.46
CA THR A 56 4.14 -9.04 7.45
C THR A 56 4.51 -8.06 6.33
N ALA A 57 5.47 -7.18 6.60
CA ALA A 57 5.92 -6.21 5.61
C ALA A 57 7.40 -5.89 5.75
N LYS A 58 8.05 -5.61 4.61
CA LYS A 58 9.32 -4.90 4.54
C LYS A 58 9.04 -3.50 3.99
N ILE A 59 9.37 -2.49 4.77
CA ILE A 59 9.04 -1.09 4.46
C ILE A 59 10.29 -0.22 4.43
N GLU A 60 10.30 0.76 3.54
CA GLU A 60 11.21 1.90 3.60
C GLU A 60 10.47 3.10 4.17
N VAL A 61 11.07 3.73 5.17
CA VAL A 61 10.49 4.87 5.87
C VAL A 61 11.40 6.07 5.73
N SER A 62 10.89 7.16 5.17
CA SER A 62 11.53 8.48 5.19
C SER A 62 10.82 9.36 6.21
N VAL A 63 11.56 9.90 7.16
CA VAL A 63 11.06 10.86 8.16
C VAL A 63 11.70 12.20 7.90
N THR A 64 10.89 13.19 7.56
CA THR A 64 11.34 14.55 7.25
C THR A 64 11.10 15.47 8.43
N SER A 65 12.12 16.20 8.83
CA SER A 65 12.05 17.29 9.79
C SER A 65 12.52 18.58 9.12
N ASN A 66 12.35 19.75 9.79
CA ASN A 66 12.73 21.05 9.25
C ASN A 66 14.18 21.17 8.73
N LYS A 67 15.08 20.27 9.15
CA LYS A 67 16.53 20.33 8.84
C LYS A 67 17.09 19.05 8.26
N ASN A 68 16.43 17.90 8.47
CA ASN A 68 16.99 16.59 8.15
C ASN A 68 15.93 15.65 7.60
N GLU A 69 16.34 14.76 6.71
CA GLU A 69 15.61 13.57 6.32
C GLU A 69 16.37 12.34 6.82
N ASN A 70 15.67 11.46 7.52
CA ASN A 70 16.21 10.18 7.98
C ASN A 70 15.49 9.06 7.25
N LYS A 71 16.24 8.04 6.81
CA LYS A 71 15.71 6.88 6.11
C LYS A 71 16.00 5.61 6.90
N TYR A 72 15.01 4.73 6.91
CA TYR A 72 15.06 3.44 7.59
C TYR A 72 14.49 2.36 6.69
N VAL A 73 15.06 1.16 6.77
CA VAL A 73 14.44 -0.06 6.26
C VAL A 73 14.04 -0.89 7.46
N LEU A 74 12.76 -1.23 7.52
CA LEU A 74 12.16 -1.94 8.66
C LEU A 74 11.46 -3.20 8.18
N SER A 75 11.55 -4.26 8.98
CA SER A 75 10.64 -5.39 8.92
C SER A 75 9.54 -5.20 9.95
N GLN A 76 8.30 -5.44 9.57
CA GLN A 76 7.14 -5.39 10.45
C GLN A 76 6.35 -6.69 10.43
N GLU A 77 5.92 -7.12 11.59
CA GLU A 77 4.98 -8.21 11.82
C GLU A 77 3.87 -7.70 12.74
N TYR A 78 2.62 -7.96 12.40
CA TYR A 78 1.46 -7.59 13.21
C TYR A 78 0.46 -8.73 13.24
N THR A 79 -0.11 -8.97 14.41
CA THR A 79 -1.24 -9.88 14.62
C THR A 79 -2.20 -9.26 15.63
N ALA A 80 -3.46 -9.13 15.21
CA ALA A 80 -4.51 -8.59 16.07
C ALA A 80 -4.72 -9.48 17.31
N PRO A 81 -5.14 -8.93 18.44
CA PRO A 81 -5.40 -7.49 18.60
C PRO A 81 -4.15 -6.68 18.95
N ASN A 82 -3.15 -7.23 19.60
CA ASN A 82 -2.11 -6.46 20.28
C ASN A 82 -0.71 -7.09 20.21
N THR A 83 -0.41 -7.82 19.14
CA THR A 83 0.95 -8.34 18.93
C THR A 83 1.58 -7.65 17.74
N ALA A 84 2.70 -6.99 17.94
CA ALA A 84 3.45 -6.31 16.89
C ALA A 84 4.95 -6.42 17.14
N LYS A 85 5.69 -6.61 16.05
CA LYS A 85 7.16 -6.63 16.08
C LYS A 85 7.68 -5.77 14.94
N GLN A 86 8.67 -4.96 15.23
CA GLN A 86 9.37 -4.14 14.27
C GLN A 86 10.87 -4.31 14.46
N THR A 87 11.57 -4.61 13.38
CA THR A 87 13.04 -4.80 13.40
C THR A 87 13.68 -3.85 12.41
N VAL A 88 14.70 -3.13 12.83
CA VAL A 88 15.50 -2.25 11.98
C VAL A 88 16.45 -3.11 11.14
N ILE A 89 16.40 -2.93 9.83
CA ILE A 89 17.33 -3.53 8.85
C ILE A 89 18.39 -2.51 8.49
N GLU A 90 18.01 -1.25 8.28
CA GLU A 90 18.88 -0.13 8.00
C GLU A 90 18.44 1.10 8.82
N PRO A 91 19.39 1.94 9.25
CA PRO A 91 20.84 1.95 8.98
C PRO A 91 21.64 0.99 9.89
N SER A 92 22.85 0.65 9.47
CA SER A 92 23.72 -0.35 10.12
C SER A 92 24.10 -0.05 11.57
N ASN A 93 24.14 1.22 11.98
CA ASN A 93 24.46 1.62 13.35
C ASN A 93 23.38 1.21 14.38
N ILE A 94 22.18 0.91 13.94
CA ILE A 94 21.07 0.40 14.77
C ILE A 94 20.42 -0.86 14.20
N GLU A 95 21.09 -1.51 13.25
CA GLU A 95 20.62 -2.77 12.67
C GLU A 95 20.38 -3.82 13.76
N GLY A 96 19.31 -4.60 13.59
CA GLY A 96 18.89 -5.61 14.56
C GLY A 96 18.17 -5.05 15.78
N LEU A 97 17.99 -3.73 15.90
CA LEU A 97 17.12 -3.17 16.93
C LEU A 97 15.70 -3.67 16.70
N THR A 98 15.19 -4.41 17.67
CA THR A 98 13.87 -5.02 17.62
C THR A 98 12.98 -4.42 18.71
N ILE A 99 11.79 -4.01 18.32
CA ILE A 99 10.73 -3.55 19.21
C ILE A 99 9.59 -4.54 19.09
N CYS A 100 9.26 -5.20 20.19
CA CYS A 100 8.21 -6.22 20.26
C CYS A 100 7.16 -5.80 21.27
N ASN A 101 5.91 -5.79 20.85
CA ASN A 101 4.77 -5.53 21.72
C ASN A 101 3.90 -6.79 21.81
N GLU A 102 3.63 -7.23 23.02
CA GLU A 102 2.75 -8.35 23.32
C GLU A 102 1.74 -7.92 24.39
N GLY A 103 0.52 -7.65 23.97
CA GLY A 103 -0.48 -7.06 24.85
C GLY A 103 -0.04 -5.65 25.33
N ASN A 104 0.17 -5.50 26.62
CA ASN A 104 0.61 -4.25 27.25
C ASN A 104 2.11 -4.20 27.55
N LYS A 105 2.87 -5.20 27.09
CA LYS A 105 4.29 -5.31 27.36
C LYS A 105 5.07 -4.91 26.10
N LEU A 106 5.93 -3.90 26.22
CA LEU A 106 6.86 -3.49 25.19
C LEU A 106 8.27 -3.97 25.53
N THR A 107 8.89 -4.72 24.65
CA THR A 107 10.29 -5.15 24.75
C THR A 107 11.11 -4.49 23.65
N ILE A 108 12.18 -3.80 24.03
CA ILE A 108 13.18 -3.25 23.10
C ILE A 108 14.45 -4.07 23.28
N ASN A 109 14.97 -4.64 22.20
CA ASN A 109 16.15 -5.48 22.23
C ASN A 109 17.08 -5.21 21.04
N ASN A 110 18.37 -5.15 21.31
CA ASN A 110 19.42 -5.19 20.31
C ASN A 110 20.66 -5.88 20.89
N THR A 111 20.92 -7.10 20.47
CA THR A 111 22.03 -7.92 20.98
C THR A 111 23.41 -7.33 20.61
N GLY A 112 23.53 -6.71 19.42
CA GLY A 112 24.78 -6.07 18.97
C GLY A 112 25.16 -4.85 19.81
N LEU A 113 24.16 -4.13 20.35
CA LEU A 113 24.35 -2.99 21.24
C LEU A 113 24.23 -3.34 22.73
N ASN A 114 24.10 -4.62 23.07
CA ASN A 114 23.83 -5.10 24.45
C ASN A 114 22.68 -4.35 25.11
N LEU A 115 21.63 -4.03 24.33
CA LEU A 115 20.45 -3.33 24.77
C LEU A 115 19.31 -4.32 24.98
N SER A 116 18.74 -4.34 26.21
CA SER A 116 17.47 -5.02 26.47
C SER A 116 16.69 -4.21 27.49
N LYS A 117 15.47 -3.82 27.14
CA LYS A 117 14.59 -3.04 28.02
C LYS A 117 13.14 -3.46 27.87
N ILE A 118 12.45 -3.56 29.01
CA ILE A 118 11.06 -3.96 29.09
C ILE A 118 10.27 -2.82 29.73
N TYR A 119 9.13 -2.51 29.15
CA TYR A 119 8.16 -1.56 29.67
C TYR A 119 6.83 -2.29 29.84
N GLU A 120 6.30 -2.27 31.05
CA GLU A 120 4.96 -2.80 31.34
C GLU A 120 3.91 -1.70 31.19
N ASN A 121 2.69 -2.08 30.79
CA ASN A 121 1.54 -1.19 30.62
C ASN A 121 1.78 -0.05 29.60
N TYR A 122 2.44 -0.36 28.50
CA TYR A 122 2.75 0.58 27.44
C TYR A 122 1.89 0.37 26.19
N ASN A 123 1.15 1.40 25.77
CA ASN A 123 0.24 1.36 24.61
C ASN A 123 0.96 1.64 23.30
N TYR A 124 2.03 0.90 23.02
CA TYR A 124 2.88 1.14 21.85
C TYR A 124 2.16 1.07 20.50
N ILE A 125 1.26 0.10 20.31
CA ILE A 125 0.64 -0.13 19.02
C ILE A 125 -0.25 1.05 18.61
N THR A 126 -1.01 1.60 19.55
CA THR A 126 -1.93 2.71 19.28
C THR A 126 -1.21 4.03 18.98
N GLU A 127 0.02 4.17 19.47
CA GLU A 127 0.84 5.38 19.31
C GLU A 127 1.82 5.29 18.12
N ASN A 128 2.09 4.07 17.63
CA ASN A 128 3.03 3.90 16.52
C ASN A 128 2.33 4.02 15.15
N HIS A 129 2.38 5.22 14.62
CA HIS A 129 1.75 5.56 13.33
C HIS A 129 2.40 4.90 12.10
N LEU A 130 3.51 4.19 12.24
CA LEU A 130 4.14 3.44 11.13
C LEU A 130 3.41 2.13 10.82
N PHE A 131 2.64 1.59 11.77
CA PHE A 131 1.89 0.35 11.56
C PHE A 131 0.61 0.57 10.75
N LEU A 132 0.32 -0.38 9.86
CA LEU A 132 -0.88 -0.35 9.01
C LEU A 132 -2.18 -0.44 9.82
N ASN A 133 -2.20 -1.22 10.91
CA ASN A 133 -3.39 -1.32 11.77
C ASN A 133 -3.78 0.03 12.38
N THR A 134 -2.82 0.90 12.72
CA THR A 134 -3.16 2.26 13.21
C THR A 134 -3.78 3.13 12.13
N PHE A 135 -3.47 2.90 10.85
CA PHE A 135 -4.19 3.52 9.75
C PHE A 135 -5.64 3.00 9.71
N VAL A 136 -5.83 1.68 9.78
CA VAL A 136 -7.16 1.05 9.75
C VAL A 136 -8.05 1.55 10.89
N GLU A 137 -7.50 1.64 12.10
CA GLU A 137 -8.20 2.19 13.27
C GLU A 137 -8.59 3.66 13.08
N ASN A 138 -7.66 4.50 12.64
CA ASN A 138 -7.96 5.90 12.34
C ASN A 138 -9.05 6.02 11.28
N PHE A 139 -8.97 5.21 10.20
CA PHE A 139 -9.94 5.24 9.12
C PHE A 139 -11.35 4.84 9.58
N LYS A 140 -11.48 3.81 10.43
CA LYS A 140 -12.76 3.35 10.99
C LYS A 140 -13.38 4.35 11.97
N ASN A 141 -12.55 5.06 12.73
CA ASN A 141 -12.97 5.94 13.82
C ASN A 141 -13.10 7.42 13.41
N CYS A 142 -12.85 7.75 12.15
CA CYS A 142 -12.95 9.11 11.63
C CYS A 142 -14.10 9.20 10.60
N GLU A 143 -15.11 10.02 10.91
CA GLU A 143 -16.27 10.23 10.03
C GLU A 143 -15.91 10.91 8.70
N GLU A 144 -14.81 11.69 8.69
CA GLU A 144 -14.30 12.39 7.51
C GLU A 144 -13.42 11.50 6.62
N SER A 145 -13.26 10.22 6.99
CA SER A 145 -12.51 9.28 6.16
C SER A 145 -13.16 9.09 4.80
N LYS A 146 -12.36 9.09 3.75
CA LYS A 146 -12.85 8.99 2.38
C LYS A 146 -11.97 8.10 1.51
N VAL A 147 -12.59 7.54 0.47
CA VAL A 147 -11.93 6.74 -0.55
C VAL A 147 -12.05 7.44 -1.89
N GLU A 148 -10.93 7.78 -2.46
CA GLU A 148 -10.79 8.33 -3.80
C GLU A 148 -10.14 7.28 -4.70
N GLU A 149 -10.21 7.48 -6.00
CA GLU A 149 -9.49 6.64 -6.97
C GLU A 149 -9.03 7.45 -8.17
N ASN A 150 -7.92 7.03 -8.73
CA ASN A 150 -7.43 7.50 -10.03
C ASN A 150 -7.27 6.30 -10.98
N GLU A 151 -6.58 6.48 -12.10
CA GLU A 151 -6.39 5.42 -13.10
C GLU A 151 -5.69 4.18 -12.52
N ASN A 152 -4.70 4.37 -11.64
CA ASN A 152 -3.80 3.32 -11.18
C ASN A 152 -3.97 2.95 -9.70
N GLU A 153 -4.55 3.82 -8.87
CA GLU A 153 -4.54 3.69 -7.42
C GLU A 153 -5.92 3.89 -6.82
N ILE A 154 -6.19 3.15 -5.74
CA ILE A 154 -7.24 3.44 -4.75
C ILE A 154 -6.57 4.16 -3.59
N ILE A 155 -7.12 5.29 -3.17
CA ILE A 155 -6.53 6.22 -2.22
C ILE A 155 -7.47 6.35 -1.02
N LEU A 156 -7.02 5.89 0.15
CA LEU A 156 -7.77 6.01 1.39
C LEU A 156 -7.18 7.15 2.23
N LYS A 157 -8.01 8.10 2.61
CA LYS A 157 -7.61 9.28 3.41
C LYS A 157 -8.34 9.31 4.73
N THR A 158 -7.62 9.65 5.80
CA THR A 158 -8.19 9.78 7.15
C THR A 158 -7.40 10.79 7.97
N HIS A 159 -8.01 11.24 9.08
CA HIS A 159 -7.37 12.12 10.05
C HIS A 159 -6.94 11.32 11.28
N ILE A 160 -5.86 11.77 11.92
CA ILE A 160 -5.38 11.23 13.19
C ILE A 160 -6.03 12.05 14.30
N LYS A 161 -6.86 11.41 15.13
CA LYS A 161 -7.47 12.05 16.30
C LYS A 161 -6.42 12.17 17.43
N ASN A 162 -5.56 13.15 17.33
CA ASN A 162 -4.64 13.51 18.41
C ASN A 162 -4.42 15.03 18.43
N ASN A 163 -3.84 15.54 19.52
CA ASN A 163 -3.49 16.95 19.63
C ASN A 163 -2.13 17.30 18.98
N ASN A 164 -1.56 16.37 18.19
CA ASN A 164 -0.27 16.57 17.57
C ASN A 164 -0.42 17.22 16.19
N LYS A 165 -0.10 18.50 16.09
CA LYS A 165 -0.13 19.28 14.85
C LYS A 165 0.86 18.82 13.76
N TYR A 166 1.81 17.95 14.10
CA TYR A 166 2.81 17.45 13.17
C TYR A 166 2.38 16.15 12.47
N MET A 167 1.37 15.46 12.98
CA MET A 167 0.83 14.25 12.36
C MET A 167 -0.70 14.34 12.39
N VAL A 168 -1.29 14.84 11.31
CA VAL A 168 -2.72 15.14 11.24
C VAL A 168 -3.43 14.26 10.24
N ASN A 169 -2.85 14.08 9.07
CA ASN A 169 -3.47 13.34 7.98
C ASN A 169 -2.70 12.07 7.66
N LYS A 170 -3.42 11.00 7.37
CA LYS A 170 -2.86 9.77 6.80
C LYS A 170 -3.50 9.48 5.44
N THR A 171 -2.68 9.11 4.47
CA THR A 171 -3.13 8.68 3.15
C THR A 171 -2.48 7.35 2.80
N LEU A 172 -3.29 6.32 2.56
CA LEU A 172 -2.86 5.00 2.11
C LEU A 172 -3.17 4.83 0.63
N TYR A 173 -2.22 4.30 -0.11
CA TYR A 173 -2.34 4.04 -1.54
C TYR A 173 -2.29 2.55 -1.82
N VAL A 174 -3.21 2.10 -2.63
CA VAL A 174 -3.34 0.70 -3.07
C VAL A 174 -3.30 0.66 -4.59
N ASP A 175 -2.41 -0.14 -5.13
CA ASP A 175 -2.33 -0.38 -6.56
C ASP A 175 -3.56 -1.15 -7.05
N LYS A 176 -4.25 -0.63 -8.05
CA LYS A 176 -5.50 -1.21 -8.57
C LYS A 176 -5.31 -2.58 -9.23
N GLN A 177 -4.19 -2.75 -9.90
CA GLN A 177 -3.93 -3.97 -10.68
C GLN A 177 -3.58 -5.14 -9.78
N SER A 178 -2.64 -4.93 -8.86
CA SER A 178 -2.19 -5.95 -7.93
C SER A 178 -3.04 -6.07 -6.67
N LYS A 179 -3.88 -5.06 -6.37
CA LYS A 179 -4.65 -4.89 -5.13
C LYS A 179 -3.77 -4.85 -3.87
N LYS A 180 -2.47 -4.54 -4.03
CA LYS A 180 -1.51 -4.45 -2.94
C LYS A 180 -1.33 -3.02 -2.46
N ILE A 181 -1.12 -2.88 -1.16
CA ILE A 181 -0.70 -1.61 -0.56
C ILE A 181 0.67 -1.27 -1.10
N SER A 182 0.83 -0.04 -1.59
CA SER A 182 2.07 0.45 -2.20
C SER A 182 2.80 1.44 -1.30
N LYS A 183 2.09 2.40 -0.73
CA LYS A 183 2.69 3.47 0.06
C LYS A 183 1.70 4.06 1.07
N MET A 184 2.24 4.71 2.10
CA MET A 184 1.47 5.52 3.05
C MET A 184 2.19 6.85 3.30
N LYS A 185 1.42 7.93 3.45
CA LYS A 185 1.90 9.25 3.84
C LYS A 185 1.28 9.68 5.14
N ILE A 186 2.07 10.39 5.95
CA ILE A 186 1.59 11.12 7.12
C ILE A 186 1.99 12.58 6.94
N GLU A 187 1.03 13.48 7.10
CA GLU A 187 1.18 14.90 6.82
C GLU A 187 0.82 15.74 8.03
N ASP A 188 1.46 16.91 8.13
CA ASP A 188 1.16 17.93 9.14
C ASP A 188 -0.08 18.77 8.75
N LEU A 189 -0.42 19.76 9.59
CA LEU A 189 -1.51 20.71 9.34
C LEU A 189 -1.34 21.51 8.03
N ASN A 190 -0.11 21.72 7.58
CA ASN A 190 0.21 22.48 6.36
C ASN A 190 0.30 21.56 5.14
N GLN A 191 -0.06 20.28 5.27
CA GLN A 191 0.02 19.23 4.23
C GLN A 191 1.48 18.90 3.81
N ASN A 192 2.47 19.24 4.64
CA ASN A 192 3.83 18.78 4.43
C ASN A 192 3.94 17.31 4.81
N VAL A 193 4.56 16.50 3.94
CA VAL A 193 4.82 15.09 4.22
C VAL A 193 5.92 14.97 5.27
N ILE A 194 5.56 14.50 6.46
CA ILE A 194 6.47 14.28 7.58
C ILE A 194 7.00 12.84 7.58
N VAL A 195 6.13 11.87 7.23
CA VAL A 195 6.52 10.48 7.11
C VAL A 195 6.05 9.93 5.77
N TYR A 196 6.95 9.29 5.04
CA TYR A 196 6.65 8.60 3.81
C TYR A 196 7.09 7.14 3.92
N ILE A 197 6.17 6.22 3.68
CA ILE A 197 6.38 4.77 3.80
C ILE A 197 6.15 4.13 2.45
N VAL A 198 7.10 3.33 1.99
CA VAL A 198 6.97 2.46 0.82
C VAL A 198 6.91 1.01 1.29
N TYR A 199 5.92 0.26 0.84
CA TYR A 199 5.78 -1.15 1.11
C TYR A 199 6.43 -1.96 -0.01
N ASN A 200 7.71 -2.35 0.17
CA ASN A 200 8.44 -3.13 -0.83
C ASN A 200 7.90 -4.57 -0.92
N GLU A 201 7.58 -5.13 0.25
CA GLU A 201 6.96 -6.44 0.39
C GLU A 201 5.85 -6.34 1.44
N ILE A 202 4.66 -6.81 1.11
CA ILE A 202 3.58 -6.90 2.08
C ILE A 202 2.71 -8.13 1.79
N THR A 203 2.42 -8.87 2.86
CA THR A 203 1.46 -9.98 2.86
C THR A 203 0.45 -9.72 3.98
N THR A 204 -0.83 -9.70 3.65
CA THR A 204 -1.92 -9.43 4.58
C THR A 204 -2.86 -10.62 4.69
N ASN A 205 -3.36 -10.89 5.89
CA ASN A 205 -4.47 -11.81 6.14
C ASN A 205 -5.65 -11.04 6.72
N SER A 206 -6.80 -11.18 6.11
CA SER A 206 -8.06 -10.60 6.57
C SER A 206 -9.00 -11.67 7.09
N SER A 207 -9.80 -11.35 8.11
CA SER A 207 -10.92 -12.21 8.52
C SER A 207 -11.99 -12.21 7.40
N LYS A 208 -12.48 -13.40 7.13
CA LYS A 208 -13.62 -13.57 6.20
C LYS A 208 -14.89 -13.01 6.77
#